data_1afb6aae65b25c7499ec063c190b6b33
#
_entry.id   1afb6aae65b25c7499ec063c190b6b33
#
_cell.length_a   1.000
_cell.length_b   1.000
_cell.length_c   1.000
_cell.angle_alpha   90.00
_cell.angle_beta   90.00
_cell.angle_gamma   90.00
#
_symmetry.space_group_name_H-M   'P 1'
#
loop_
_entity.id
_entity.type
_entity.pdbx_description
1 polymer ?
#
loop_
_entity_poly.entity_id
_entity_poly.type
_entity_poly.pdbx_seq_one_letter_code
_entity_poly.pdbx_strand_id
1 'polypeptide(L)'
;DELGFKTYWVTYHDSVKRSGHLFAEMRGGKGKKIVMIGHLDTVFEVDHPFQKYIRKGNKAFGPGIADMKSGDVSMIYAMKALDHVGALKNMDITLAFIGDEEKLGAHSSIVRKELIEAGKWADIGFGFEGAGGMNSGTIARRSASSWILKTTGIQGHSSRVFSESLGYGAIFESSRILNAFREELAEEQYLTFNPGAIVGGTDIEYDPLNARGNAYGKTNVVSQSVVVHGGIRTISMDQLDNAMNSMKKIVSNNLPGTTASIEFKTSYPPMEPTQANYDLLDQLEDINKALGYGVLKPLDPSMRGAADISFVAPHVDAALAGMGPDGHGAHSEDEWLDLSTLPKTTSRAAILIYRLTR
;
A
#
# COMPACT_ATOMS: atom_id res chain seq x y z
N ASP A 1 3.95 6.77 27.32
CA ASP A 1 4.51 7.48 28.49
C ASP A 1 4.96 6.49 29.60
N GLU A 2 4.14 5.51 30.01
CA GLU A 2 4.48 4.56 31.10
C GLU A 2 5.80 3.80 30.87
N LEU A 3 6.16 3.52 29.61
CA LEU A 3 7.39 2.83 29.25
C LEU A 3 8.58 3.77 29.01
N GLY A 4 8.43 5.09 29.27
CA GLY A 4 9.49 6.07 29.13
C GLY A 4 9.66 6.62 27.70
N PHE A 5 8.75 6.34 26.77
CA PHE A 5 8.74 6.96 25.45
C PHE A 5 8.29 8.41 25.54
N LYS A 6 8.92 9.30 24.76
CA LYS A 6 8.42 10.64 24.49
C LYS A 6 7.37 10.54 23.38
N THR A 7 6.12 10.86 23.71
CA THR A 7 5.00 10.80 22.75
C THR A 7 4.62 12.18 22.26
N TYR A 8 4.21 12.26 20.98
CA TYR A 8 3.67 13.47 20.38
C TYR A 8 2.73 13.14 19.22
N TRP A 9 1.73 14.02 19.01
CA TRP A 9 0.85 13.96 17.85
C TRP A 9 1.34 14.88 16.74
N VAL A 10 1.38 14.36 15.54
CA VAL A 10 1.51 15.12 14.30
C VAL A 10 0.10 15.42 13.81
N THR A 11 -0.24 16.69 13.75
CA THR A 11 -1.55 17.16 13.28
C THR A 11 -1.39 18.01 12.03
N TYR A 12 -2.44 18.07 11.23
CA TYR A 12 -2.43 18.79 9.96
C TYR A 12 -3.41 19.95 10.01
N HIS A 13 -3.18 20.95 9.15
CA HIS A 13 -4.14 22.03 8.95
C HIS A 13 -5.46 21.47 8.42
N ASP A 14 -6.59 22.06 8.81
CA ASP A 14 -7.95 21.59 8.47
C ASP A 14 -8.19 21.39 6.96
N SER A 15 -7.47 22.16 6.12
CA SER A 15 -7.55 22.00 4.66
C SER A 15 -7.07 20.65 4.15
N VAL A 16 -6.22 19.95 4.90
CA VAL A 16 -5.71 18.61 4.53
C VAL A 16 -6.77 17.54 4.77
N LYS A 17 -7.69 17.75 5.71
CA LYS A 17 -8.80 16.85 6.08
C LYS A 17 -8.32 15.42 6.32
N ARG A 18 -7.29 15.26 7.15
CA ARG A 18 -6.73 13.97 7.56
C ARG A 18 -6.56 13.89 9.06
N SER A 19 -6.66 12.67 9.58
CA SER A 19 -6.31 12.36 10.97
C SER A 19 -4.84 12.61 11.22
N GLY A 20 -4.49 12.95 12.44
CA GLY A 20 -3.10 13.04 12.85
C GLY A 20 -2.48 11.66 13.05
N HIS A 21 -1.17 11.65 13.28
CA HIS A 21 -0.38 10.47 13.59
C HIS A 21 0.20 10.58 14.99
N LEU A 22 0.26 9.46 15.71
CA LEU A 22 0.91 9.39 17.02
C LEU A 22 2.31 8.79 16.85
N PHE A 23 3.32 9.52 17.28
CA PHE A 23 4.68 9.02 17.39
C PHE A 23 5.09 8.85 18.85
N ALA A 24 5.89 7.81 19.12
CA ALA A 24 6.50 7.57 20.39
C ALA A 24 7.98 7.23 20.19
N GLU A 25 8.87 7.96 20.87
CA GLU A 25 10.30 7.90 20.64
C GLU A 25 11.05 7.55 21.92
N MET A 26 11.97 6.59 21.80
CA MET A 26 12.99 6.31 22.79
C MET A 26 14.36 6.48 22.16
N ARG A 27 15.26 7.14 22.87
CA ARG A 27 16.60 7.48 22.41
C ARG A 27 17.62 7.14 23.51
N GLY A 28 18.83 6.75 23.11
CA GLY A 28 19.94 6.46 24.03
C GLY A 28 20.56 5.08 23.83
N GLY A 29 20.16 4.37 22.77
CA GLY A 29 20.72 3.08 22.40
C GLY A 29 22.09 3.18 21.73
N LYS A 30 22.75 2.04 21.58
CA LYS A 30 24.02 1.87 20.88
C LYS A 30 23.94 0.89 19.71
N GLY A 31 22.83 0.16 19.57
CA GLY A 31 22.58 -0.79 18.50
C GLY A 31 21.87 -0.16 17.30
N LYS A 32 21.24 -1.00 16.49
CA LYS A 32 20.45 -0.53 15.34
C LYS A 32 19.26 0.32 15.80
N LYS A 33 19.00 1.39 15.08
CA LYS A 33 17.83 2.25 15.23
C LYS A 33 16.65 1.63 14.50
N ILE A 34 15.52 1.52 15.18
CA ILE A 34 14.36 0.81 14.67
C ILE A 34 13.15 1.74 14.57
N VAL A 35 12.46 1.72 13.43
CA VAL A 35 11.11 2.27 13.29
C VAL A 35 10.10 1.15 13.15
N MET A 36 9.04 1.18 13.96
CA MET A 36 7.92 0.23 13.96
C MET A 36 6.66 0.98 13.56
N ILE A 37 5.90 0.42 12.64
CA ILE A 37 4.79 1.10 11.98
C ILE A 37 3.52 0.30 12.11
N GLY A 38 2.46 0.97 12.55
CA GLY A 38 1.10 0.50 12.55
C GLY A 38 0.12 1.61 12.19
N HIS A 39 -1.18 1.31 12.06
CA HIS A 39 -2.20 2.31 11.83
C HIS A 39 -3.42 2.15 12.74
N LEU A 40 -4.05 3.29 13.03
CA LEU A 40 -5.14 3.42 13.99
C LEU A 40 -6.52 3.39 13.33
N ASP A 41 -6.58 3.79 12.07
CA ASP A 41 -7.81 3.87 11.28
C ASP A 41 -8.28 2.50 10.78
N THR A 42 -9.46 2.48 10.21
CA THR A 42 -10.07 1.32 9.57
C THR A 42 -10.90 1.79 8.39
N VAL A 43 -11.25 0.89 7.48
CA VAL A 43 -12.16 1.18 6.35
C VAL A 43 -13.60 1.46 6.78
N PHE A 44 -13.96 1.18 8.04
CA PHE A 44 -15.34 1.33 8.52
C PHE A 44 -15.58 2.75 9.05
N GLU A 45 -16.54 3.44 8.46
CA GLU A 45 -16.98 4.77 8.92
C GLU A 45 -17.66 4.67 10.30
N VAL A 46 -17.74 5.79 11.01
CA VAL A 46 -18.24 5.84 12.41
C VAL A 46 -19.69 5.34 12.56
N ASP A 47 -20.50 5.53 11.55
CA ASP A 47 -21.92 5.12 11.50
C ASP A 47 -22.15 3.71 10.94
N HIS A 48 -21.07 3.02 10.55
CA HIS A 48 -21.15 1.64 10.07
C HIS A 48 -21.60 0.69 11.19
N PRO A 49 -22.52 -0.28 10.95
CA PRO A 49 -23.05 -1.15 12.01
C PRO A 49 -22.03 -2.11 12.62
N PHE A 50 -20.95 -2.43 11.89
CA PHE A 50 -19.84 -3.28 12.36
C PHE A 50 -18.91 -2.48 13.27
N GLN A 51 -19.31 -2.29 14.58
CA GLN A 51 -18.55 -1.48 15.55
C GLN A 51 -18.21 -2.22 16.84
N LYS A 52 -18.58 -3.51 16.96
CA LYS A 52 -18.45 -4.23 18.21
C LYS A 52 -17.33 -5.26 18.19
N TYR A 53 -16.52 -5.26 19.25
CA TYR A 53 -15.62 -6.36 19.56
C TYR A 53 -16.40 -7.57 20.09
N ILE A 54 -16.22 -8.74 19.46
CA ILE A 54 -16.83 -10.01 19.89
C ILE A 54 -15.74 -11.07 19.95
N ARG A 55 -15.62 -11.75 21.10
CA ARG A 55 -14.71 -12.90 21.25
C ARG A 55 -15.46 -14.21 21.24
N LYS A 56 -15.00 -15.18 20.44
CA LYS A 56 -15.49 -16.55 20.39
C LYS A 56 -14.31 -17.52 20.44
N GLY A 57 -14.00 -18.04 21.63
CA GLY A 57 -12.82 -18.89 21.86
C GLY A 57 -11.51 -18.14 21.56
N ASN A 58 -10.73 -18.65 20.60
CA ASN A 58 -9.49 -18.02 20.14
C ASN A 58 -9.70 -17.02 18.98
N LYS A 59 -10.93 -16.79 18.55
CA LYS A 59 -11.24 -15.79 17.53
C LYS A 59 -11.80 -14.54 18.16
N ALA A 60 -11.31 -13.40 17.68
CA ALA A 60 -11.88 -12.09 17.98
C ALA A 60 -12.35 -11.44 16.68
N PHE A 61 -13.52 -10.81 16.71
CA PHE A 61 -14.16 -10.12 15.59
C PHE A 61 -14.33 -8.65 15.94
N GLY A 62 -14.21 -7.78 14.96
CA GLY A 62 -14.42 -6.34 15.14
C GLY A 62 -13.66 -5.51 14.11
N PRO A 63 -14.03 -4.24 13.91
CA PRO A 63 -13.43 -3.39 12.89
C PRO A 63 -11.97 -3.10 13.20
N GLY A 64 -11.10 -3.37 12.21
CA GLY A 64 -9.66 -3.17 12.32
C GLY A 64 -8.97 -4.15 13.29
N ILE A 65 -9.60 -5.27 13.66
CA ILE A 65 -8.98 -6.19 14.62
C ILE A 65 -7.84 -6.98 13.99
N ALA A 66 -7.93 -7.30 12.71
CA ALA A 66 -6.87 -7.91 11.93
C ALA A 66 -6.06 -6.85 11.16
N ASP A 67 -6.71 -5.79 10.74
CA ASP A 67 -6.16 -4.69 9.95
C ASP A 67 -6.40 -3.33 10.63
N MET A 68 -5.44 -2.83 11.50
CA MET A 68 -4.34 -3.64 12.01
C MET A 68 -4.13 -3.44 13.53
N LYS A 69 -5.18 -3.10 14.30
CA LYS A 69 -5.09 -2.78 15.75
C LYS A 69 -4.39 -3.87 16.57
N SER A 70 -4.49 -5.14 16.13
CA SER A 70 -3.75 -6.23 16.80
C SER A 70 -2.23 -6.15 16.58
N GLY A 71 -1.80 -5.57 15.46
CA GLY A 71 -0.41 -5.24 15.23
C GLY A 71 0.08 -4.14 16.15
N ASP A 72 -0.72 -3.08 16.37
CA ASP A 72 -0.44 -2.02 17.33
C ASP A 72 -0.28 -2.59 18.74
N VAL A 73 -1.17 -3.52 19.13
CA VAL A 73 -1.08 -4.23 20.40
C VAL A 73 0.22 -5.05 20.46
N SER A 74 0.61 -5.76 19.39
CA SER A 74 1.88 -6.50 19.32
C SER A 74 3.09 -5.60 19.53
N MET A 75 3.10 -4.41 18.90
CA MET A 75 4.16 -3.41 19.06
C MET A 75 4.29 -3.00 20.54
N ILE A 76 3.20 -2.59 21.17
CA ILE A 76 3.17 -2.13 22.57
C ILE A 76 3.61 -3.25 23.51
N TYR A 77 3.13 -4.49 23.30
CA TYR A 77 3.49 -5.61 24.19
C TYR A 77 4.92 -6.11 23.96
N ALA A 78 5.48 -5.97 22.76
CA ALA A 78 6.91 -6.20 22.53
C ALA A 78 7.76 -5.22 23.36
N MET A 79 7.38 -3.93 23.39
CA MET A 79 8.06 -2.93 24.23
C MET A 79 7.89 -3.24 25.74
N LYS A 80 6.70 -3.64 26.19
CA LYS A 80 6.47 -4.06 27.57
C LYS A 80 7.33 -5.27 27.96
N ALA A 81 7.49 -6.24 27.07
CA ALA A 81 8.34 -7.40 27.31
C ALA A 81 9.83 -7.01 27.45
N LEU A 82 10.30 -6.09 26.61
CA LEU A 82 11.67 -5.56 26.68
C LEU A 82 11.91 -4.71 27.94
N ASP A 83 10.92 -3.94 28.36
CA ASP A 83 10.99 -3.18 29.64
C ASP A 83 11.05 -4.11 30.83
N HIS A 84 10.22 -5.15 30.85
CA HIS A 84 10.18 -6.14 31.94
C HIS A 84 11.52 -6.82 32.21
N VAL A 85 12.31 -7.06 31.14
CA VAL A 85 13.66 -7.64 31.27
C VAL A 85 14.76 -6.56 31.38
N GLY A 86 14.39 -5.29 31.53
CA GLY A 86 15.31 -4.17 31.71
C GLY A 86 16.13 -3.80 30.48
N ALA A 87 15.73 -4.24 29.29
CA ALA A 87 16.45 -4.04 28.04
C ALA A 87 16.07 -2.74 27.31
N LEU A 88 14.82 -2.28 27.47
CA LEU A 88 14.22 -1.22 26.65
C LEU A 88 14.97 0.12 26.73
N LYS A 89 15.42 0.53 27.91
CA LYS A 89 16.03 1.86 28.15
C LYS A 89 17.31 2.13 27.35
N ASN A 90 17.93 1.11 26.79
CA ASN A 90 19.17 1.22 26.01
C ASN A 90 18.94 1.01 24.51
N MET A 91 17.74 1.30 24.03
CA MET A 91 17.35 1.11 22.63
C MET A 91 17.00 2.43 21.96
N ASP A 92 17.23 2.50 20.66
CA ASP A 92 16.77 3.59 19.79
C ASP A 92 15.58 3.11 18.97
N ILE A 93 14.37 3.49 19.40
CA ILE A 93 13.11 3.03 18.82
C ILE A 93 12.17 4.20 18.55
N THR A 94 11.55 4.20 17.39
CA THR A 94 10.39 5.01 17.04
C THR A 94 9.20 4.11 16.77
N LEU A 95 8.08 4.33 17.46
CA LEU A 95 6.79 3.75 17.13
C LEU A 95 5.98 4.80 16.39
N ALA A 96 5.48 4.47 15.21
CA ALA A 96 4.64 5.32 14.38
C ALA A 96 3.25 4.68 14.23
N PHE A 97 2.24 5.33 14.77
CA PHE A 97 0.83 4.94 14.65
C PHE A 97 0.15 5.92 13.70
N ILE A 98 -0.10 5.48 12.49
CA ILE A 98 -0.63 6.29 11.40
C ILE A 98 -2.16 6.34 11.48
N GLY A 99 -2.77 7.48 11.26
CA GLY A 99 -4.21 7.68 11.44
C GLY A 99 -4.99 7.77 10.12
N ASP A 100 -4.36 7.51 8.97
CA ASP A 100 -5.00 7.61 7.65
C ASP A 100 -4.36 6.66 6.60
N GLU A 101 -4.00 5.45 7.02
CA GLU A 101 -3.44 4.43 6.12
C GLU A 101 -4.48 3.99 5.09
N GLU A 102 -5.67 3.66 5.54
CA GLU A 102 -6.76 3.11 4.73
C GLU A 102 -7.27 4.10 3.65
N LYS A 103 -7.04 5.39 3.87
CA LYS A 103 -7.45 6.42 2.93
C LYS A 103 -6.45 7.58 2.90
N LEU A 104 -5.29 7.35 2.29
CA LEU A 104 -4.18 8.30 2.22
C LEU A 104 -4.56 9.69 1.67
N GLY A 105 -5.51 9.78 0.74
CA GLY A 105 -5.96 11.05 0.16
C GLY A 105 -4.98 11.68 -0.83
N ALA A 106 -5.09 13.00 -1.01
CA ALA A 106 -4.38 13.71 -2.08
C ALA A 106 -2.98 14.22 -1.71
N HIS A 107 -2.64 14.24 -0.42
CA HIS A 107 -1.46 14.95 0.09
C HIS A 107 -0.43 14.02 0.74
N SER A 108 -0.12 12.89 0.08
CA SER A 108 0.82 11.88 0.61
C SER A 108 2.18 12.45 1.03
N SER A 109 2.74 13.39 0.26
CA SER A 109 4.00 14.05 0.58
C SER A 109 3.96 14.91 1.86
N ILE A 110 2.76 15.35 2.27
CA ILE A 110 2.55 16.10 3.52
C ILE A 110 2.32 15.12 4.66
N VAL A 111 1.36 14.22 4.51
CA VAL A 111 0.92 13.32 5.60
C VAL A 111 1.89 12.18 5.89
N ARG A 112 2.83 11.87 5.02
CA ARG A 112 3.88 10.86 5.26
C ARG A 112 5.26 11.46 5.55
N LYS A 113 5.37 12.78 5.65
CA LYS A 113 6.65 13.46 5.88
C LYS A 113 7.35 12.96 7.13
N GLU A 114 6.68 12.96 8.26
CA GLU A 114 7.25 12.55 9.55
C GLU A 114 7.59 11.06 9.59
N LEU A 115 6.79 10.22 8.90
CA LEU A 115 7.10 8.80 8.74
C LEU A 115 8.36 8.59 7.89
N ILE A 116 8.52 9.34 6.81
CA ILE A 116 9.73 9.34 5.97
C ILE A 116 10.94 9.80 6.76
N GLU A 117 10.82 10.87 7.57
CA GLU A 117 11.92 11.34 8.43
C GLU A 117 12.29 10.30 9.50
N ALA A 118 11.30 9.58 10.06
CA ALA A 118 11.54 8.45 10.95
C ALA A 118 12.28 7.31 10.23
N GLY A 119 11.97 7.04 8.96
CA GLY A 119 12.70 6.10 8.10
C GLY A 119 14.14 6.51 7.86
N LYS A 120 14.40 7.78 7.53
CA LYS A 120 15.74 8.33 7.34
C LYS A 120 16.60 8.28 8.60
N TRP A 121 15.98 8.34 9.76
CA TRP A 121 16.67 8.22 11.04
C TRP A 121 16.98 6.76 11.41
N ALA A 122 16.14 5.80 11.00
CA ALA A 122 16.23 4.40 11.37
C ALA A 122 17.21 3.62 10.47
N ASP A 123 17.75 2.52 11.01
CA ASP A 123 18.52 1.52 10.25
C ASP A 123 17.59 0.37 9.79
N ILE A 124 16.53 0.07 10.55
CA ILE A 124 15.60 -1.06 10.31
C ILE A 124 14.15 -0.58 10.40
N GLY A 125 13.32 -1.02 9.45
CA GLY A 125 11.88 -0.78 9.44
C GLY A 125 11.06 -2.04 9.67
N PHE A 126 10.05 -1.98 10.55
CA PHE A 126 9.07 -3.06 10.76
C PHE A 126 7.64 -2.57 10.56
N GLY A 127 6.88 -3.20 9.65
CA GLY A 127 5.44 -2.99 9.49
C GLY A 127 4.65 -4.07 10.20
N PHE A 128 3.73 -3.68 11.08
CA PHE A 128 3.01 -4.60 11.96
C PHE A 128 1.61 -4.96 11.47
N GLU A 129 1.31 -4.78 10.20
CA GLU A 129 0.12 -5.39 9.61
C GLU A 129 0.13 -6.92 9.72
N GLY A 130 -1.01 -7.55 9.46
CA GLY A 130 -1.21 -8.99 9.58
C GLY A 130 -0.14 -9.83 8.87
N ALA A 131 0.25 -10.94 9.46
CA ALA A 131 1.36 -11.78 9.00
C ALA A 131 1.11 -12.43 7.62
N GLY A 132 -0.14 -12.60 7.20
CA GLY A 132 -0.47 -13.39 6.01
C GLY A 132 -0.14 -14.87 6.17
N GLY A 133 -0.23 -15.38 7.41
CA GLY A 133 0.13 -16.72 7.82
C GLY A 133 1.37 -16.77 8.71
N MET A 134 1.32 -17.63 9.74
CA MET A 134 2.40 -17.72 10.75
C MET A 134 3.70 -18.31 10.22
N ASN A 135 3.69 -18.93 9.05
CA ASN A 135 4.85 -19.57 8.41
C ASN A 135 5.43 -18.75 7.26
N SER A 136 5.05 -17.50 7.14
CA SER A 136 5.52 -16.58 6.10
C SER A 136 6.10 -15.29 6.69
N GLY A 137 7.02 -14.65 5.95
CA GLY A 137 7.55 -13.34 6.23
C GLY A 137 7.46 -12.44 5.00
N THR A 138 6.98 -11.22 5.18
CA THR A 138 6.77 -10.27 4.08
C THR A 138 8.03 -9.44 3.88
N ILE A 139 8.78 -9.75 2.83
CA ILE A 139 10.04 -9.07 2.46
C ILE A 139 9.86 -8.01 1.38
N ALA A 140 8.65 -7.90 0.82
CA ALA A 140 8.32 -6.99 -0.26
C ALA A 140 6.84 -6.62 -0.25
N ARG A 141 6.52 -5.39 -0.70
CA ARG A 141 5.14 -4.95 -0.95
C ARG A 141 5.07 -4.21 -2.29
N ARG A 142 4.05 -4.52 -3.07
CA ARG A 142 3.87 -3.85 -4.35
C ARG A 142 3.36 -2.43 -4.17
N SER A 143 3.75 -1.54 -5.08
CA SER A 143 3.27 -0.16 -5.12
C SER A 143 1.75 -0.06 -5.30
N ALA A 144 1.19 1.11 -5.02
CA ALA A 144 -0.14 1.48 -5.48
C ALA A 144 -0.06 2.83 -6.19
N SER A 145 -0.35 2.83 -7.48
CA SER A 145 -0.40 4.01 -8.33
C SER A 145 -1.63 3.95 -9.23
N SER A 146 -2.10 5.08 -9.69
CA SER A 146 -3.20 5.16 -10.65
C SER A 146 -2.79 5.91 -11.91
N TRP A 147 -3.55 5.69 -12.98
CA TRP A 147 -3.39 6.38 -14.23
C TRP A 147 -4.74 6.75 -14.86
N ILE A 148 -4.74 7.85 -15.60
CA ILE A 148 -5.90 8.31 -16.37
C ILE A 148 -5.46 8.50 -17.81
N LEU A 149 -6.04 7.69 -18.69
CA LEU A 149 -5.90 7.81 -20.14
C LEU A 149 -7.08 8.62 -20.68
N LYS A 150 -6.80 9.63 -21.49
CA LYS A 150 -7.80 10.41 -22.21
C LYS A 150 -7.50 10.27 -23.70
N THR A 151 -8.51 9.93 -24.48
CA THR A 151 -8.41 9.93 -25.94
C THR A 151 -9.47 10.82 -26.55
N THR A 152 -9.13 11.46 -27.67
CA THR A 152 -10.07 12.28 -28.44
C THR A 152 -10.12 11.85 -29.89
N GLY A 153 -11.23 12.14 -30.56
CA GLY A 153 -11.42 11.90 -31.98
C GLY A 153 -12.23 13.02 -32.60
N ILE A 154 -12.25 13.08 -33.92
CA ILE A 154 -13.05 14.05 -34.68
C ILE A 154 -14.48 13.55 -34.76
N GLN A 155 -15.43 14.37 -34.28
CA GLN A 155 -16.86 14.08 -34.39
C GLN A 155 -17.34 14.21 -35.83
N GLY A 156 -18.14 13.27 -36.29
CA GLY A 156 -18.76 13.31 -37.60
C GLY A 156 -19.68 12.12 -37.84
N HIS A 157 -20.33 12.10 -39.01
CA HIS A 157 -21.22 11.01 -39.40
C HIS A 157 -20.45 9.70 -39.58
N SER A 158 -20.93 8.60 -38.99
CA SER A 158 -20.24 7.30 -38.96
C SER A 158 -19.98 6.67 -40.32
N SER A 159 -20.71 7.06 -41.35
CA SER A 159 -20.44 6.63 -42.75
C SER A 159 -19.07 7.08 -43.26
N ARG A 160 -18.44 8.04 -42.59
CA ARG A 160 -17.12 8.58 -42.95
C ARG A 160 -16.01 8.15 -42.02
N VAL A 161 -16.28 7.25 -41.05
CA VAL A 161 -15.24 6.67 -40.17
C VAL A 161 -14.17 5.99 -41.02
N PHE A 162 -12.91 6.11 -40.60
CA PHE A 162 -11.71 5.67 -41.34
C PHE A 162 -11.33 6.49 -42.59
N SER A 163 -12.08 7.56 -42.90
CA SER A 163 -11.65 8.47 -43.93
C SER A 163 -10.50 9.36 -43.44
N GLU A 164 -9.71 9.88 -44.37
CA GLU A 164 -8.61 10.82 -44.11
C GLU A 164 -9.07 12.05 -43.29
N SER A 165 -10.29 12.54 -43.54
CA SER A 165 -10.82 13.75 -42.92
C SER A 165 -11.42 13.51 -41.52
N LEU A 166 -11.78 12.28 -41.16
CA LEU A 166 -12.45 11.97 -39.86
C LEU A 166 -11.64 11.04 -38.96
N GLY A 167 -10.85 10.14 -39.57
CA GLY A 167 -10.03 9.20 -38.80
C GLY A 167 -10.86 8.14 -38.08
N TYR A 168 -10.34 7.68 -36.96
CA TYR A 168 -10.80 6.46 -36.26
C TYR A 168 -11.76 6.74 -35.09
N GLY A 169 -11.71 7.93 -34.49
CA GLY A 169 -12.48 8.26 -33.29
C GLY A 169 -11.89 7.72 -31.98
N ALA A 170 -12.31 8.34 -30.89
CA ALA A 170 -11.70 8.15 -29.57
C ALA A 170 -11.81 6.71 -29.01
N ILE A 171 -12.90 5.98 -29.31
CA ILE A 171 -13.09 4.61 -28.81
C ILE A 171 -12.10 3.64 -29.45
N PHE A 172 -11.86 3.73 -30.76
CA PHE A 172 -10.86 2.88 -31.42
C PHE A 172 -9.44 3.18 -30.93
N GLU A 173 -9.11 4.46 -30.71
CA GLU A 173 -7.82 4.86 -30.14
C GLU A 173 -7.62 4.29 -28.73
N SER A 174 -8.59 4.45 -27.82
CA SER A 174 -8.53 3.82 -26.49
C SER A 174 -8.37 2.32 -26.56
N SER A 175 -9.12 1.64 -27.42
CA SER A 175 -9.05 0.18 -27.58
C SER A 175 -7.67 -0.28 -28.04
N ARG A 176 -7.06 0.44 -29.01
CA ARG A 176 -5.71 0.18 -29.49
C ARG A 176 -4.69 0.33 -28.34
N ILE A 177 -4.77 1.44 -27.60
CA ILE A 177 -3.85 1.73 -26.48
C ILE A 177 -3.95 0.67 -25.41
N LEU A 178 -5.16 0.33 -24.95
CA LEU A 178 -5.36 -0.68 -23.91
C LEU A 178 -4.88 -2.07 -24.34
N ASN A 179 -5.11 -2.44 -25.60
CA ASN A 179 -4.60 -3.71 -26.12
C ASN A 179 -3.07 -3.71 -26.21
N ALA A 180 -2.45 -2.61 -26.62
CA ALA A 180 -1.00 -2.49 -26.66
C ALA A 180 -0.37 -2.53 -25.26
N PHE A 181 -1.00 -1.93 -24.24
CA PHE A 181 -0.58 -2.10 -22.85
C PHE A 181 -0.56 -3.57 -22.46
N ARG A 182 -1.63 -4.31 -22.76
CA ARG A 182 -1.72 -5.74 -22.47
C ARG A 182 -0.61 -6.53 -23.18
N GLU A 183 -0.38 -6.27 -24.47
CA GLU A 183 0.60 -6.99 -25.27
C GLU A 183 2.04 -6.74 -24.83
N GLU A 184 2.37 -5.51 -24.43
CA GLU A 184 3.75 -5.15 -24.07
C GLU A 184 4.09 -5.42 -22.61
N LEU A 185 3.09 -5.40 -21.68
CA LEU A 185 3.38 -5.35 -20.25
C LEU A 185 2.80 -6.51 -19.43
N ALA A 186 1.84 -7.29 -19.97
CA ALA A 186 1.07 -8.24 -19.14
C ALA A 186 1.89 -9.44 -18.64
N GLU A 187 3.00 -9.77 -19.28
CA GLU A 187 3.83 -10.93 -18.90
C GLU A 187 4.99 -10.55 -17.95
N GLU A 188 5.12 -9.27 -17.60
CA GLU A 188 6.16 -8.84 -16.68
C GLU A 188 5.84 -9.27 -15.24
N GLN A 189 6.77 -10.01 -14.63
CA GLN A 189 6.57 -10.56 -13.29
C GLN A 189 6.36 -9.45 -12.24
N TYR A 190 5.35 -9.63 -11.39
CA TYR A 190 4.92 -8.69 -10.34
C TYR A 190 4.33 -7.36 -10.84
N LEU A 191 4.37 -7.08 -12.14
CA LEU A 191 3.64 -5.96 -12.71
C LEU A 191 2.17 -6.35 -12.89
N THR A 192 1.27 -5.53 -12.36
CA THR A 192 -0.16 -5.62 -12.68
C THR A 192 -0.70 -4.23 -12.95
N PHE A 193 -1.54 -4.12 -13.97
CA PHE A 193 -2.28 -2.90 -14.28
C PHE A 193 -3.71 -3.28 -14.67
N ASN A 194 -4.65 -2.44 -14.27
CA ASN A 194 -6.06 -2.71 -14.48
C ASN A 194 -6.79 -1.44 -14.94
N PRO A 195 -7.42 -1.43 -16.13
CA PRO A 195 -8.41 -0.42 -16.47
C PRO A 195 -9.69 -0.67 -15.67
N GLY A 196 -9.87 0.04 -14.55
CA GLY A 196 -10.98 -0.17 -13.61
C GLY A 196 -12.29 0.47 -14.06
N ALA A 197 -12.22 1.57 -14.82
CA ALA A 197 -13.38 2.27 -15.35
C ALA A 197 -13.08 2.83 -16.75
N ILE A 198 -14.06 2.78 -17.64
CA ILE A 198 -14.01 3.40 -18.96
C ILE A 198 -15.34 4.12 -19.24
N VAL A 199 -15.26 5.38 -19.65
CA VAL A 199 -16.41 6.19 -20.08
C VAL A 199 -16.08 6.77 -21.46
N GLY A 200 -16.96 6.55 -22.44
CA GLY A 200 -16.67 7.00 -23.81
C GLY A 200 -17.91 7.23 -24.66
N GLY A 201 -17.85 8.23 -25.53
CA GLY A 201 -18.96 8.60 -26.39
C GLY A 201 -18.71 9.86 -27.18
N THR A 202 -19.79 10.48 -27.66
CA THR A 202 -19.76 11.78 -28.34
C THR A 202 -19.58 12.91 -27.32
N ASP A 203 -20.20 12.75 -26.14
CA ASP A 203 -20.10 13.66 -25.01
C ASP A 203 -19.96 12.84 -23.73
N ILE A 204 -19.09 13.25 -22.80
CA ILE A 204 -18.84 12.57 -21.55
C ILE A 204 -18.66 13.56 -20.39
N GLU A 205 -19.17 13.17 -19.24
CA GLU A 205 -18.86 13.78 -17.95
C GLU A 205 -18.09 12.76 -17.13
N TYR A 206 -16.96 13.14 -16.55
CA TYR A 206 -16.14 12.26 -15.73
C TYR A 206 -15.60 12.95 -14.48
N ASP A 207 -15.88 12.33 -13.32
CA ASP A 207 -15.32 12.72 -12.02
C ASP A 207 -14.16 11.78 -11.65
N PRO A 208 -12.90 12.25 -11.75
CA PRO A 208 -11.73 11.43 -11.45
C PRO A 208 -11.57 11.10 -9.96
N LEU A 209 -12.20 11.85 -9.05
CA LEU A 209 -12.10 11.58 -7.60
C LEU A 209 -12.89 10.35 -7.20
N ASN A 210 -14.05 10.15 -7.83
CA ASN A 210 -14.96 9.03 -7.53
C ASN A 210 -14.92 7.94 -8.60
N ALA A 211 -14.09 8.08 -9.65
CA ALA A 211 -14.03 7.19 -10.81
C ALA A 211 -15.43 6.93 -11.43
N ARG A 212 -16.22 7.99 -11.55
CA ARG A 212 -17.62 7.95 -12.04
C ARG A 212 -17.77 8.80 -13.28
N GLY A 213 -18.68 8.40 -14.18
CA GLY A 213 -19.00 9.23 -15.33
C GLY A 213 -20.26 8.81 -16.05
N ASN A 214 -20.77 9.76 -16.85
CA ASN A 214 -21.86 9.57 -17.77
C ASN A 214 -21.36 9.74 -19.20
N ALA A 215 -21.91 8.99 -20.12
CA ALA A 215 -21.59 9.11 -21.54
C ALA A 215 -22.86 9.19 -22.38
N TYR A 216 -22.81 10.00 -23.40
CA TYR A 216 -23.81 10.07 -24.44
C TYR A 216 -23.20 9.79 -25.80
N GLY A 217 -23.86 9.01 -26.64
CA GLY A 217 -23.43 8.72 -28.00
C GLY A 217 -24.60 8.27 -28.90
N LYS A 218 -24.39 8.36 -30.21
CA LYS A 218 -25.31 7.86 -31.23
C LYS A 218 -24.58 6.89 -32.13
N THR A 219 -25.26 5.84 -32.59
CA THR A 219 -24.68 4.81 -33.46
C THR A 219 -24.20 5.33 -34.81
N ASN A 220 -24.73 6.48 -35.25
CA ASN A 220 -24.36 7.13 -36.50
C ASN A 220 -23.39 8.32 -36.32
N VAL A 221 -22.75 8.46 -35.14
CA VAL A 221 -21.78 9.53 -34.84
C VAL A 221 -20.49 8.90 -34.32
N VAL A 222 -19.34 9.31 -34.87
CA VAL A 222 -18.01 8.88 -34.40
C VAL A 222 -17.76 9.48 -33.03
N SER A 223 -17.25 8.64 -32.10
CA SER A 223 -16.96 9.02 -30.72
C SER A 223 -15.87 10.10 -30.63
N GLN A 224 -16.13 11.13 -29.83
CA GLN A 224 -15.25 12.26 -29.65
C GLN A 224 -14.31 12.11 -28.45
N SER A 225 -14.76 11.46 -27.39
CA SER A 225 -14.00 11.41 -26.13
C SER A 225 -14.13 10.05 -25.44
N VAL A 226 -12.99 9.61 -24.86
CA VAL A 226 -12.97 8.50 -23.90
C VAL A 226 -12.05 8.86 -22.75
N VAL A 227 -12.45 8.50 -21.54
CA VAL A 227 -11.59 8.47 -20.34
C VAL A 227 -11.52 7.06 -19.81
N VAL A 228 -10.31 6.58 -19.54
CA VAL A 228 -10.06 5.33 -18.83
C VAL A 228 -9.32 5.64 -17.55
N HIS A 229 -9.80 5.14 -16.42
CA HIS A 229 -9.15 5.25 -15.13
C HIS A 229 -8.69 3.86 -14.67
N GLY A 230 -7.41 3.72 -14.38
CA GLY A 230 -6.83 2.44 -14.01
C GLY A 230 -5.83 2.53 -12.88
N GLY A 231 -5.48 1.36 -12.35
CA GLY A 231 -4.43 1.18 -11.37
C GLY A 231 -3.21 0.48 -11.95
N ILE A 232 -2.05 0.66 -11.30
CA ILE A 232 -0.82 -0.05 -11.60
C ILE A 232 -0.09 -0.39 -10.30
N ARG A 233 0.45 -1.61 -10.21
CA ARG A 233 1.22 -2.11 -9.07
C ARG A 233 2.52 -2.73 -9.56
N THR A 234 3.62 -2.37 -8.92
CA THR A 234 4.98 -2.79 -9.27
C THR A 234 5.75 -3.21 -8.02
N ILE A 235 6.83 -3.95 -8.21
CA ILE A 235 7.68 -4.45 -7.12
C ILE A 235 8.86 -3.53 -6.82
N SER A 236 9.23 -2.66 -7.76
CA SER A 236 10.33 -1.70 -7.63
C SER A 236 9.96 -0.37 -8.27
N MET A 237 10.71 0.70 -7.91
CA MET A 237 10.57 2.00 -8.58
C MET A 237 11.04 1.92 -10.03
N ASP A 238 12.11 1.20 -10.32
CA ASP A 238 12.58 1.00 -11.71
C ASP A 238 11.50 0.33 -12.57
N GLN A 239 10.81 -0.67 -12.04
CA GLN A 239 9.69 -1.31 -12.74
C GLN A 239 8.54 -0.33 -12.98
N LEU A 240 8.22 0.52 -12.00
CA LEU A 240 7.18 1.54 -12.15
C LEU A 240 7.55 2.54 -13.25
N ASP A 241 8.76 3.06 -13.23
CA ASP A 241 9.25 4.05 -14.20
C ASP A 241 9.31 3.45 -15.62
N ASN A 242 9.77 2.22 -15.77
CA ASN A 242 9.81 1.50 -17.04
C ASN A 242 8.39 1.27 -17.59
N ALA A 243 7.46 0.79 -16.77
CA ALA A 243 6.07 0.59 -17.18
C ALA A 243 5.39 1.91 -17.57
N MET A 244 5.57 2.98 -16.79
CA MET A 244 5.05 4.31 -17.11
C MET A 244 5.63 4.85 -18.42
N ASN A 245 6.93 4.64 -18.68
CA ASN A 245 7.58 5.09 -19.90
C ASN A 245 7.07 4.29 -21.13
N SER A 246 6.90 2.98 -21.00
CA SER A 246 6.30 2.14 -22.05
C SER A 246 4.86 2.58 -22.36
N MET A 247 4.04 2.80 -21.31
CA MET A 247 2.68 3.32 -21.49
C MET A 247 2.65 4.68 -22.20
N LYS A 248 3.52 5.63 -21.80
CA LYS A 248 3.64 6.94 -22.48
C LYS A 248 4.04 6.80 -23.94
N LYS A 249 4.97 5.90 -24.24
CA LYS A 249 5.42 5.63 -25.61
C LYS A 249 4.28 5.07 -26.49
N ILE A 250 3.48 4.14 -25.95
CA ILE A 250 2.30 3.59 -26.64
C ILE A 250 1.27 4.69 -26.92
N VAL A 251 1.02 5.56 -25.92
CA VAL A 251 0.05 6.67 -26.03
C VAL A 251 0.50 7.74 -27.02
N SER A 252 1.79 7.95 -27.22
CA SER A 252 2.31 8.95 -28.14
C SER A 252 2.09 8.63 -29.63
N ASN A 253 1.77 7.37 -29.97
CA ASN A 253 1.50 6.93 -31.33
C ASN A 253 -0.01 6.86 -31.57
N ASN A 254 -0.58 7.88 -32.20
CA ASN A 254 -2.02 7.96 -32.37
C ASN A 254 -2.50 7.44 -33.73
N LEU A 255 -3.71 6.89 -33.76
CA LEU A 255 -4.43 6.59 -34.99
C LEU A 255 -4.78 7.92 -35.73
N PRO A 256 -4.90 7.91 -37.07
CA PRO A 256 -5.31 9.09 -37.82
C PRO A 256 -6.59 9.74 -37.25
N GLY A 257 -6.57 11.07 -37.09
CA GLY A 257 -7.68 11.86 -36.61
C GLY A 257 -7.97 11.69 -35.11
N THR A 258 -7.01 11.17 -34.33
CA THR A 258 -7.14 11.02 -32.87
C THR A 258 -5.98 11.67 -32.11
N THR A 259 -6.19 11.92 -30.82
CA THR A 259 -5.12 12.28 -29.88
C THR A 259 -5.30 11.47 -28.58
N ALA A 260 -4.21 11.30 -27.84
CA ALA A 260 -4.24 10.65 -26.55
C ALA A 260 -3.27 11.31 -25.55
N SER A 261 -3.62 11.25 -24.26
CA SER A 261 -2.74 11.62 -23.16
C SER A 261 -2.92 10.67 -21.99
N ILE A 262 -1.85 10.45 -21.22
CA ILE A 262 -1.90 9.65 -19.98
C ILE A 262 -1.25 10.42 -18.85
N GLU A 263 -1.93 10.42 -17.69
CA GLU A 263 -1.47 11.01 -16.43
C GLU A 263 -1.32 9.92 -15.40
N PHE A 264 -0.28 10.01 -14.56
CA PHE A 264 -0.03 9.06 -13.48
C PHE A 264 -0.07 9.76 -12.13
N LYS A 265 -0.58 9.06 -11.12
CA LYS A 265 -0.53 9.49 -9.72
C LYS A 265 0.02 8.34 -8.89
N THR A 266 1.23 8.50 -8.33
CA THR A 266 1.82 7.57 -7.37
C THR A 266 1.26 7.86 -5.98
N SER A 267 0.72 6.84 -5.31
CA SER A 267 0.20 6.94 -3.94
C SER A 267 1.16 6.28 -2.96
N TYR A 268 1.39 4.97 -3.10
CA TYR A 268 2.34 4.21 -2.28
C TYR A 268 3.51 3.73 -3.13
N PRO A 269 4.77 4.00 -2.76
CA PRO A 269 5.92 3.38 -3.41
C PRO A 269 5.97 1.87 -3.12
N PRO A 270 6.76 1.09 -3.84
CA PRO A 270 7.01 -0.32 -3.49
C PRO A 270 7.97 -0.42 -2.29
N MET A 271 7.87 -1.53 -1.55
CA MET A 271 8.94 -2.04 -0.69
C MET A 271 9.63 -3.17 -1.46
N GLU A 272 10.83 -2.93 -1.95
CA GLU A 272 11.57 -3.87 -2.80
C GLU A 272 12.11 -5.06 -2.01
N PRO A 273 12.19 -6.27 -2.60
CA PRO A 273 12.76 -7.47 -1.97
C PRO A 273 14.30 -7.42 -2.02
N THR A 274 14.93 -6.65 -1.13
CA THR A 274 16.38 -6.55 -1.06
C THR A 274 17.02 -7.77 -0.38
N GLN A 275 18.31 -8.04 -0.65
CA GLN A 275 19.04 -9.10 0.06
C GLN A 275 19.02 -8.87 1.58
N ALA A 276 19.14 -7.63 2.02
CA ALA A 276 19.08 -7.29 3.45
C ALA A 276 17.71 -7.64 4.08
N ASN A 277 16.60 -7.54 3.34
CA ASN A 277 15.30 -7.99 3.82
C ASN A 277 15.25 -9.52 3.99
N TYR A 278 15.87 -10.28 3.06
CA TYR A 278 16.00 -11.73 3.21
C TYR A 278 16.86 -12.10 4.41
N ASP A 279 18.03 -11.45 4.59
CA ASP A 279 18.92 -11.70 5.73
C ASP A 279 18.25 -11.38 7.08
N LEU A 280 17.39 -10.36 7.10
CA LEU A 280 16.58 -10.01 8.28
C LEU A 280 15.48 -11.04 8.53
N LEU A 281 14.86 -11.57 7.46
CA LEU A 281 13.88 -12.66 7.57
C LEU A 281 14.51 -13.94 8.10
N ASP A 282 15.74 -14.28 7.67
CA ASP A 282 16.49 -15.45 8.18
C ASP A 282 16.73 -15.33 9.69
N GLN A 283 17.09 -14.14 10.19
CA GLN A 283 17.20 -13.90 11.64
C GLN A 283 15.87 -14.11 12.38
N LEU A 284 14.74 -13.67 11.78
CA LEU A 284 13.41 -13.90 12.35
C LEU A 284 13.03 -15.37 12.30
N GLU A 285 13.41 -16.10 11.24
CA GLU A 285 13.21 -17.56 11.12
C GLU A 285 13.96 -18.33 12.22
N ASP A 286 15.21 -17.99 12.49
CA ASP A 286 15.99 -18.61 13.57
C ASP A 286 15.33 -18.44 14.93
N ILE A 287 14.78 -17.25 15.19
CA ILE A 287 13.98 -16.99 16.40
C ILE A 287 12.72 -17.84 16.41
N ASN A 288 12.01 -17.90 15.29
CA ASN A 288 10.77 -18.66 15.14
C ASN A 288 10.98 -20.16 15.39
N LYS A 289 12.08 -20.72 14.86
CA LYS A 289 12.50 -22.11 15.13
C LYS A 289 12.86 -22.35 16.60
N ALA A 290 13.64 -21.43 17.20
CA ALA A 290 14.04 -21.54 18.60
C ALA A 290 12.82 -21.48 19.56
N LEU A 291 11.75 -20.77 19.19
CA LEU A 291 10.50 -20.73 19.95
C LEU A 291 9.57 -21.91 19.64
N GLY A 292 9.93 -22.82 18.75
CA GLY A 292 9.10 -23.95 18.35
C GLY A 292 7.91 -23.58 17.44
N TYR A 293 7.96 -22.41 16.77
CA TYR A 293 6.87 -21.93 15.91
C TYR A 293 7.03 -22.37 14.44
N GLY A 294 8.11 -23.10 14.11
CA GLY A 294 8.35 -23.65 12.78
C GLY A 294 9.19 -22.76 11.87
N VAL A 295 9.16 -23.08 10.56
CA VAL A 295 9.95 -22.42 9.52
C VAL A 295 9.19 -21.21 8.98
N LEU A 296 9.91 -20.12 8.69
CA LEU A 296 9.39 -18.99 7.93
C LEU A 296 9.90 -19.05 6.48
N LYS A 297 9.04 -18.71 5.53
CA LYS A 297 9.40 -18.57 4.13
C LYS A 297 9.04 -17.16 3.64
N PRO A 298 9.79 -16.61 2.69
CA PRO A 298 9.37 -15.38 2.04
C PRO A 298 7.98 -15.54 1.44
N LEU A 299 7.08 -14.62 1.76
CA LEU A 299 5.77 -14.55 1.12
C LEU A 299 5.93 -14.05 -0.31
N ASP A 300 5.22 -14.69 -1.26
CA ASP A 300 5.22 -14.22 -2.64
C ASP A 300 4.74 -12.75 -2.69
N PRO A 301 5.52 -11.83 -3.29
CA PRO A 301 5.15 -10.42 -3.38
C PRO A 301 3.80 -10.15 -4.05
N SER A 302 3.34 -11.05 -4.93
CA SER A 302 2.01 -10.94 -5.57
C SER A 302 0.86 -10.99 -4.57
N MET A 303 1.08 -11.61 -3.41
CA MET A 303 0.09 -11.78 -2.34
C MET A 303 -0.10 -10.54 -1.46
N ARG A 304 0.75 -9.50 -1.63
CA ARG A 304 0.71 -8.30 -0.77
C ARG A 304 0.52 -7.03 -1.59
N GLY A 305 -0.38 -6.19 -1.11
CA GLY A 305 -0.56 -4.83 -1.61
C GLY A 305 0.42 -3.84 -0.96
N ALA A 306 0.20 -2.55 -1.19
CA ALA A 306 0.94 -1.46 -0.58
C ALA A 306 0.67 -1.37 0.93
N ALA A 307 1.52 -0.67 1.65
CA ALA A 307 1.39 -0.33 3.07
C ALA A 307 2.35 0.80 3.46
N ASP A 308 2.17 1.38 4.62
CA ASP A 308 2.99 2.51 5.10
C ASP A 308 4.49 2.19 5.25
N ILE A 309 4.87 0.93 5.47
CA ILE A 309 6.27 0.50 5.45
C ILE A 309 6.98 0.85 4.13
N SER A 310 6.24 0.95 3.03
CA SER A 310 6.76 1.33 1.72
C SER A 310 7.35 2.74 1.67
N PHE A 311 6.90 3.66 2.54
CA PHE A 311 7.49 5.00 2.66
C PHE A 311 8.80 5.01 3.44
N VAL A 312 9.04 3.99 4.24
CA VAL A 312 10.25 3.83 5.07
C VAL A 312 11.30 2.97 4.38
N ALA A 313 10.89 1.92 3.70
CA ALA A 313 11.78 0.92 3.10
C ALA A 313 12.92 1.50 2.23
N PRO A 314 12.72 2.56 1.43
CA PRO A 314 13.79 3.17 0.63
C PRO A 314 14.88 3.88 1.46
N HIS A 315 14.67 4.08 2.77
CA HIS A 315 15.53 4.89 3.63
C HIS A 315 16.25 4.09 4.71
N VAL A 316 15.94 2.80 4.87
CA VAL A 316 16.53 1.91 5.88
C VAL A 316 17.43 0.85 5.23
N ASP A 317 18.33 0.25 6.02
CA ASP A 317 19.20 -0.86 5.56
C ASP A 317 18.35 -2.09 5.20
N ALA A 318 17.34 -2.40 6.03
CA ALA A 318 16.44 -3.54 5.82
C ALA A 318 15.05 -3.27 6.38
N ALA A 319 14.05 -3.93 5.80
CA ALA A 319 12.67 -3.84 6.26
C ALA A 319 11.96 -5.19 6.21
N LEU A 320 11.07 -5.45 7.19
CA LEU A 320 10.10 -6.54 7.17
C LEU A 320 8.70 -5.99 7.42
N ALA A 321 7.73 -6.45 6.62
CA ALA A 321 6.31 -6.22 6.86
C ALA A 321 5.64 -7.50 7.39
N GLY A 322 4.35 -7.43 7.74
CA GLY A 322 3.62 -8.59 8.22
C GLY A 322 4.10 -9.10 9.58
N MET A 323 4.58 -8.19 10.44
CA MET A 323 5.06 -8.54 11.79
C MET A 323 3.93 -8.76 12.79
N GLY A 324 2.70 -8.35 12.47
CA GLY A 324 1.51 -8.51 13.30
C GLY A 324 0.96 -9.93 13.34
N PRO A 325 -0.11 -10.15 14.11
CA PRO A 325 -0.78 -11.46 14.24
C PRO A 325 -1.51 -11.88 12.97
N ASP A 326 -1.95 -13.13 12.93
CA ASP A 326 -2.69 -13.68 11.80
C ASP A 326 -4.19 -13.46 11.95
N GLY A 327 -4.80 -12.94 10.91
CA GLY A 327 -6.23 -12.66 10.83
C GLY A 327 -6.71 -12.68 9.38
N HIS A 328 -8.02 -12.62 9.21
CA HIS A 328 -8.66 -12.70 7.90
C HIS A 328 -9.88 -11.79 7.82
N GLY A 329 -10.36 -11.59 6.59
CA GLY A 329 -11.56 -10.80 6.33
C GLY A 329 -11.36 -9.30 6.48
N ALA A 330 -10.13 -8.79 6.43
CA ALA A 330 -9.86 -7.36 6.38
C ALA A 330 -10.75 -6.67 5.33
N HIS A 331 -11.21 -5.45 5.61
CA HIS A 331 -12.13 -4.68 4.77
C HIS A 331 -13.54 -5.29 4.61
N SER A 332 -13.95 -6.22 5.49
CA SER A 332 -15.29 -6.79 5.50
C SER A 332 -15.85 -6.99 6.91
N GLU A 333 -17.17 -7.15 7.05
CA GLU A 333 -17.82 -7.44 8.34
C GLU A 333 -17.47 -8.83 8.91
N ASP A 334 -16.80 -9.67 8.12
CA ASP A 334 -16.29 -10.97 8.52
C ASP A 334 -14.86 -10.90 9.10
N GLU A 335 -14.36 -9.71 9.37
CA GLU A 335 -13.01 -9.50 9.89
C GLU A 335 -12.82 -10.17 11.25
N TRP A 336 -11.79 -11.02 11.37
CA TRP A 336 -11.44 -11.72 12.58
C TRP A 336 -9.94 -11.96 12.74
N LEU A 337 -9.51 -12.07 13.98
CA LEU A 337 -8.14 -12.35 14.42
C LEU A 337 -8.05 -13.70 15.11
N ASP A 338 -6.98 -14.47 14.86
CA ASP A 338 -6.58 -15.60 15.70
C ASP A 338 -5.76 -15.10 16.90
N LEU A 339 -6.42 -15.01 18.05
CA LEU A 339 -5.80 -14.57 19.31
C LEU A 339 -4.61 -15.43 19.75
N SER A 340 -4.51 -16.70 19.30
CA SER A 340 -3.38 -17.58 19.64
C SER A 340 -2.07 -17.15 18.95
N THR A 341 -2.16 -16.32 17.91
CA THR A 341 -0.99 -15.82 17.16
C THR A 341 -0.41 -14.55 17.78
N LEU A 342 -1.20 -13.78 18.51
CA LEU A 342 -0.79 -12.51 19.13
C LEU A 342 0.45 -12.66 20.04
N PRO A 343 0.49 -13.59 21.02
CA PRO A 343 1.68 -13.77 21.84
C PRO A 343 2.89 -14.29 21.04
N LYS A 344 2.67 -15.07 19.97
CA LYS A 344 3.75 -15.61 19.14
C LYS A 344 4.44 -14.50 18.35
N THR A 345 3.66 -13.63 17.69
CA THR A 345 4.19 -12.49 16.94
C THR A 345 4.86 -11.47 17.85
N THR A 346 4.27 -11.20 19.01
CA THR A 346 4.85 -10.33 20.04
C THR A 346 6.20 -10.84 20.51
N SER A 347 6.31 -12.15 20.85
CA SER A 347 7.55 -12.75 21.37
C SER A 347 8.67 -12.72 20.34
N ARG A 348 8.39 -13.12 19.07
CA ARG A 348 9.40 -13.11 18.01
C ARG A 348 9.87 -11.70 17.69
N ALA A 349 8.96 -10.72 17.68
CA ALA A 349 9.31 -9.31 17.46
C ALA A 349 10.19 -8.77 18.61
N ALA A 350 9.83 -9.00 19.87
CA ALA A 350 10.62 -8.55 21.01
C ALA A 350 12.04 -9.14 20.98
N ILE A 351 12.19 -10.44 20.69
CA ILE A 351 13.50 -11.09 20.61
C ILE A 351 14.34 -10.55 19.43
N LEU A 352 13.73 -10.33 18.26
CA LEU A 352 14.42 -9.78 17.11
C LEU A 352 14.92 -8.35 17.41
N ILE A 353 14.07 -7.49 17.94
CA ILE A 353 14.42 -6.14 18.37
C ILE A 353 15.57 -6.17 19.37
N TYR A 354 15.49 -7.05 20.37
CA TYR A 354 16.56 -7.24 21.36
C TYR A 354 17.89 -7.59 20.74
N ARG A 355 17.93 -8.50 19.75
CA ARG A 355 19.16 -8.91 19.04
C ARG A 355 19.75 -7.78 18.21
N LEU A 356 18.94 -7.00 17.52
CA LEU A 356 19.35 -5.92 16.63
C LEU A 356 19.86 -4.68 17.39
N THR A 357 19.44 -4.49 18.63
CA THR A 357 19.76 -3.29 19.43
C THR A 357 20.92 -3.50 20.42
N ARG A 358 21.74 -4.53 20.23
CA ARG A 358 22.87 -4.86 21.11
C ARG A 358 24.22 -4.74 20.46
#